data_e2c573cc003ead8096bd1d16238b90d6
#
_entry.id   e2c573cc003ead8096bd1d16238b90d6
#
_cell.length_a   1.000
_cell.length_b   1.000
_cell.length_c   1.000
_cell.angle_alpha   90.00
_cell.angle_beta   90.00
_cell.angle_gamma   90.00
#
_symmetry.space_group_name_H-M   'P 1'
#
loop_
_entity.id
_entity.type
_entity.pdbx_description
1 polymer ?
#
loop_
_entity_poly.entity_id
_entity_poly.type
_entity_poly.pdbx_seq_one_letter_code
_entity_poly.pdbx_strand_id
1 'polypeptide(L)'
;MKVILRLWRWGWDLIAIAGGIAILLGFFGSAHPALDSLSHFRAHLAAITAIAAFMRIVSGSGFGRGLSMLILLLAFVAGIPTARFMIPDSSVRLDPGETYSLLQYNARHNEVAVSNVMLDKQPDFATLQEVTVTKLEMNKELMALYPYRASCDNGSLRAQGTILLSKYPFEGEPVCQPGSNVVRATILLGDHALTLVTQHLQWPWPYGQKEALAEDVAALRTISGAAILAGDFNAAPWSVTVKRYASLTRTAPTKGIGPTWLLSGTDLSLRPYVGLPIDNILTSGVAIAQVQRFDRKGSDHMPVLMRFAFEDY
;
A
#
# COMPACT_ATOMS: atom_id res chain seq x y z
N MET A 1 19.37 -2.27 44.15
CA MET A 1 17.95 -2.32 43.77
C MET A 1 17.37 -0.95 43.34
N LYS A 2 17.51 0.14 44.14
CA LYS A 2 16.97 1.48 43.76
C LYS A 2 17.57 2.07 42.49
N VAL A 3 18.87 1.89 42.21
CA VAL A 3 19.56 2.40 41.01
C VAL A 3 19.04 1.66 39.75
N ILE A 4 18.94 0.34 39.81
CA ILE A 4 18.43 -0.48 38.66
C ILE A 4 17.01 -0.07 38.34
N LEU A 5 16.14 0.12 39.31
CA LEU A 5 14.77 0.55 39.09
C LEU A 5 14.70 1.97 38.51
N ARG A 6 15.63 2.85 38.88
CA ARG A 6 15.73 4.20 38.30
C ARG A 6 16.14 4.17 36.83
N LEU A 7 17.18 3.39 36.50
CA LEU A 7 17.65 3.20 35.11
C LEU A 7 16.56 2.57 34.23
N TRP A 8 15.85 1.57 34.74
CA TRP A 8 14.71 0.95 34.08
C TRP A 8 13.60 1.98 33.71
N ARG A 9 13.23 2.84 34.65
CA ARG A 9 12.25 3.90 34.42
C ARG A 9 12.71 4.90 33.37
N TRP A 10 13.98 5.33 33.44
CA TRP A 10 14.54 6.23 32.44
C TRP A 10 14.56 5.63 31.04
N GLY A 11 14.82 4.36 30.89
CA GLY A 11 14.72 3.66 29.63
C GLY A 11 13.32 3.77 29.02
N TRP A 12 12.29 3.52 29.81
CA TRP A 12 10.90 3.66 29.35
C TRP A 12 10.51 5.11 29.08
N ASP A 13 10.96 6.06 29.91
CA ASP A 13 10.73 7.48 29.66
C ASP A 13 11.33 7.90 28.29
N LEU A 14 12.57 7.48 28.01
CA LEU A 14 13.25 7.79 26.76
C LEU A 14 12.48 7.24 25.54
N ILE A 15 12.11 5.95 25.58
CA ILE A 15 11.39 5.31 24.47
C ILE A 15 10.02 5.97 24.29
N ALA A 16 9.27 6.22 25.36
CA ALA A 16 7.95 6.83 25.30
C ALA A 16 8.00 8.26 24.73
N ILE A 17 8.95 9.09 25.21
CA ILE A 17 9.09 10.48 24.74
C ILE A 17 9.57 10.51 23.29
N ALA A 18 10.62 9.75 22.95
CA ALA A 18 11.13 9.70 21.56
C ALA A 18 10.07 9.19 20.59
N GLY A 19 9.35 8.13 20.97
CA GLY A 19 8.23 7.61 20.16
C GLY A 19 7.08 8.61 20.03
N GLY A 20 6.72 9.28 21.12
CA GLY A 20 5.70 10.35 21.08
C GLY A 20 6.07 11.51 20.15
N ILE A 21 7.35 11.95 20.20
CA ILE A 21 7.87 12.98 19.26
C ILE A 21 7.83 12.45 17.83
N ALA A 22 8.27 11.22 17.57
CA ALA A 22 8.26 10.62 16.24
C ALA A 22 6.83 10.52 15.67
N ILE A 23 5.84 10.12 16.48
CA ILE A 23 4.43 10.10 16.10
C ILE A 23 3.96 11.50 15.72
N LEU A 24 4.23 12.52 16.55
CA LEU A 24 3.85 13.90 16.27
C LEU A 24 4.48 14.41 14.97
N LEU A 25 5.79 14.20 14.77
CA LEU A 25 6.49 14.59 13.55
C LEU A 25 5.89 13.94 12.30
N GLY A 26 5.47 12.67 12.38
CA GLY A 26 4.81 11.96 11.28
C GLY A 26 3.47 12.55 10.84
N PHE A 27 2.85 13.46 11.60
CA PHE A 27 1.67 14.21 11.17
C PHE A 27 2.01 15.42 10.29
N PHE A 28 3.25 15.84 10.25
CA PHE A 28 3.75 16.97 9.46
C PHE A 28 4.35 16.54 8.10
N GLY A 29 3.94 15.38 7.56
CA GLY A 29 4.44 14.87 6.28
C GLY A 29 4.24 15.81 5.10
N SER A 30 3.25 16.71 5.14
CA SER A 30 3.06 17.75 4.12
C SER A 30 4.17 18.80 4.13
N ALA A 31 4.82 19.04 5.28
CA ALA A 31 5.89 20.03 5.41
C ALA A 31 7.22 19.51 4.80
N HIS A 32 7.53 18.23 4.99
CA HIS A 32 8.77 17.65 4.45
C HIS A 32 8.62 16.14 4.17
N PRO A 33 9.14 15.62 3.03
CA PRO A 33 9.03 14.20 2.66
C PRO A 33 9.60 13.22 3.70
N ALA A 34 10.66 13.60 4.43
CA ALA A 34 11.21 12.77 5.51
C ALA A 34 10.19 12.53 6.64
N LEU A 35 9.32 13.50 6.92
CA LEU A 35 8.26 13.35 7.92
C LEU A 35 7.12 12.47 7.40
N ASP A 36 6.87 12.48 6.07
CA ASP A 36 5.94 11.53 5.47
C ASP A 36 6.51 10.10 5.50
N SER A 37 7.81 9.92 5.21
CA SER A 37 8.49 8.63 5.41
C SER A 37 8.35 8.11 6.85
N LEU A 38 8.52 9.00 7.84
CA LEU A 38 8.33 8.65 9.25
C LEU A 38 6.88 8.24 9.55
N SER A 39 5.91 8.87 8.88
CA SER A 39 4.49 8.54 9.05
C SER A 39 4.15 7.10 8.70
N HIS A 40 4.88 6.46 7.78
CA HIS A 40 4.64 5.06 7.37
C HIS A 40 4.77 4.10 8.55
N PHE A 41 5.64 4.40 9.50
CA PHE A 41 5.87 3.61 10.72
C PHE A 41 4.89 3.95 11.85
N ARG A 42 3.87 4.78 11.63
CA ARG A 42 2.95 5.26 12.67
C ARG A 42 2.33 4.14 13.51
N ALA A 43 1.90 3.04 12.87
CA ALA A 43 1.34 1.89 13.59
C ALA A 43 2.35 1.25 14.54
N HIS A 44 3.58 1.04 14.08
CA HIS A 44 4.68 0.46 14.86
C HIS A 44 5.12 1.40 15.98
N LEU A 45 5.30 2.68 15.65
CA LEU A 45 5.65 3.71 16.64
C LEU A 45 4.57 3.80 17.72
N ALA A 46 3.30 3.78 17.35
CA ALA A 46 2.19 3.81 18.30
C ALA A 46 2.21 2.60 19.23
N ALA A 47 2.43 1.39 18.71
CA ALA A 47 2.50 0.17 19.50
C ALA A 47 3.69 0.21 20.49
N ILE A 48 4.89 0.53 20.01
CA ILE A 48 6.10 0.59 20.85
C ILE A 48 5.94 1.69 21.91
N THR A 49 5.44 2.86 21.52
CA THR A 49 5.24 4.00 22.43
C THR A 49 4.18 3.68 23.49
N ALA A 50 3.08 3.02 23.10
CA ALA A 50 2.05 2.60 24.04
C ALA A 50 2.59 1.62 25.07
N ILE A 51 3.37 0.62 24.65
CA ILE A 51 4.02 -0.34 25.57
C ILE A 51 4.96 0.40 26.52
N ALA A 52 5.83 1.28 26.01
CA ALA A 52 6.79 2.01 26.82
C ALA A 52 6.08 2.94 27.84
N ALA A 53 5.07 3.68 27.40
CA ALA A 53 4.27 4.53 28.28
C ALA A 53 3.53 3.73 29.36
N PHE A 54 2.95 2.58 29.00
CA PHE A 54 2.31 1.68 29.96
C PHE A 54 3.30 1.15 31.00
N MET A 55 4.46 0.63 30.57
CA MET A 55 5.50 0.14 31.48
C MET A 55 5.99 1.22 32.42
N ARG A 56 6.06 2.47 31.97
CA ARG A 56 6.41 3.61 32.79
C ARG A 56 5.30 3.96 33.80
N ILE A 57 4.03 3.88 33.42
CA ILE A 57 2.88 4.12 34.30
C ILE A 57 2.86 3.13 35.45
N VAL A 58 3.06 1.83 35.18
CA VAL A 58 3.02 0.78 36.21
C VAL A 58 4.25 0.77 37.10
N SER A 59 5.39 1.24 36.61
CA SER A 59 6.65 1.25 37.39
C SER A 59 6.89 2.54 38.14
N GLY A 60 6.04 3.58 38.02
CA GLY A 60 6.34 4.90 38.52
C GLY A 60 5.22 5.64 39.24
N SER A 61 5.56 6.82 39.76
CA SER A 61 4.65 7.77 40.40
C SER A 61 5.04 9.20 40.03
N GLY A 62 4.23 10.18 40.38
CA GLY A 62 4.49 11.59 40.18
C GLY A 62 4.41 12.06 38.73
N PHE A 63 5.11 13.15 38.38
CA PHE A 63 5.03 13.84 37.11
C PHE A 63 5.30 12.94 35.90
N GLY A 64 6.30 12.06 35.94
CA GLY A 64 6.62 11.14 34.86
C GLY A 64 5.48 10.17 34.55
N ARG A 65 4.68 9.75 35.54
CA ARG A 65 3.48 8.94 35.33
C ARG A 65 2.40 9.72 34.57
N GLY A 66 2.16 10.98 34.95
CA GLY A 66 1.18 11.85 34.26
C GLY A 66 1.55 12.09 32.80
N LEU A 67 2.82 12.40 32.52
CA LEU A 67 3.30 12.57 31.15
C LEU A 67 3.13 11.28 30.33
N SER A 68 3.45 10.12 30.92
CA SER A 68 3.28 8.83 30.21
C SER A 68 1.82 8.51 29.92
N MET A 69 0.86 8.95 30.73
CA MET A 69 -0.58 8.82 30.42
C MET A 69 -0.96 9.63 29.18
N LEU A 70 -0.44 10.85 29.04
CA LEU A 70 -0.66 11.70 27.85
C LEU A 70 -0.03 11.09 26.59
N ILE A 71 1.19 10.55 26.72
CA ILE A 71 1.87 9.86 25.62
C ILE A 71 1.12 8.59 25.21
N LEU A 72 0.60 7.83 26.18
CA LEU A 72 -0.23 6.64 25.92
C LEU A 72 -1.51 7.02 25.14
N LEU A 73 -2.17 8.09 25.55
CA LEU A 73 -3.34 8.61 24.84
C LEU A 73 -2.98 9.02 23.39
N LEU A 74 -1.86 9.74 23.22
CA LEU A 74 -1.36 10.10 21.89
C LEU A 74 -1.12 8.85 21.03
N ALA A 75 -0.49 7.81 21.57
CA ALA A 75 -0.22 6.57 20.87
C ALA A 75 -1.52 5.89 20.41
N PHE A 76 -2.55 5.84 21.24
CA PHE A 76 -3.86 5.30 20.86
C PHE A 76 -4.57 6.14 19.80
N VAL A 77 -4.61 7.45 19.96
CA VAL A 77 -5.24 8.36 19.00
C VAL A 77 -4.56 8.27 17.63
N ALA A 78 -3.23 8.12 17.61
CA ALA A 78 -2.49 7.98 16.36
C ALA A 78 -2.56 6.56 15.78
N GLY A 79 -2.56 5.52 16.61
CA GLY A 79 -2.46 4.12 16.20
C GLY A 79 -3.79 3.49 15.80
N ILE A 80 -4.88 3.73 16.54
CA ILE A 80 -6.19 3.12 16.29
C ILE A 80 -6.68 3.33 14.84
N PRO A 81 -6.58 4.53 14.24
CA PRO A 81 -7.00 4.72 12.84
C PRO A 81 -6.18 3.92 11.83
N THR A 82 -4.95 3.50 12.18
CA THR A 82 -4.12 2.68 11.28
C THR A 82 -4.49 1.20 11.34
N ALA A 83 -5.13 0.75 12.42
CA ALA A 83 -5.45 -0.66 12.63
C ALA A 83 -6.29 -1.25 11.48
N ARG A 84 -7.23 -0.49 10.92
CA ARG A 84 -8.06 -0.90 9.78
C ARG A 84 -7.27 -1.20 8.50
N PHE A 85 -6.03 -0.75 8.42
CA PHE A 85 -5.12 -1.01 7.31
C PHE A 85 -4.03 -2.03 7.66
N MET A 86 -3.70 -2.18 8.95
CA MET A 86 -2.70 -3.12 9.44
C MET A 86 -3.29 -4.51 9.71
N ILE A 87 -4.56 -4.58 10.11
CA ILE A 87 -5.23 -5.86 10.41
C ILE A 87 -5.85 -6.38 9.12
N PRO A 88 -5.40 -7.55 8.61
CA PRO A 88 -6.00 -8.14 7.43
C PRO A 88 -7.42 -8.59 7.73
N ASP A 89 -8.31 -8.36 6.77
CA ASP A 89 -9.71 -8.80 6.82
C ASP A 89 -10.10 -9.39 5.47
N SER A 90 -10.00 -10.70 5.37
CA SER A 90 -10.34 -11.48 4.17
C SER A 90 -11.80 -11.99 4.18
N SER A 91 -12.65 -11.46 5.05
CA SER A 91 -14.06 -11.80 5.07
C SER A 91 -14.75 -11.47 3.75
N VAL A 92 -15.64 -12.34 3.31
CA VAL A 92 -16.51 -12.10 2.16
C VAL A 92 -17.63 -11.15 2.61
N ARG A 93 -17.77 -10.02 1.93
CA ARG A 93 -18.69 -8.92 2.31
C ARG A 93 -19.92 -8.83 1.42
N LEU A 94 -19.82 -9.39 0.20
CA LEU A 94 -20.90 -9.41 -0.77
C LEU A 94 -21.12 -10.85 -1.22
N ASP A 95 -22.38 -11.18 -1.51
CA ASP A 95 -22.71 -12.45 -2.16
C ASP A 95 -21.99 -12.52 -3.51
N PRO A 96 -21.42 -13.68 -3.89
CA PRO A 96 -20.68 -13.83 -5.14
C PRO A 96 -21.60 -13.84 -6.37
N GLY A 97 -22.33 -12.75 -6.60
CA GLY A 97 -22.92 -12.43 -7.90
C GLY A 97 -21.83 -12.19 -8.95
N GLU A 98 -22.07 -11.40 -9.95
CA GLU A 98 -21.04 -11.00 -10.91
C GLU A 98 -19.97 -10.16 -10.22
N THR A 99 -18.89 -10.80 -9.78
CA THR A 99 -17.72 -10.14 -9.21
C THR A 99 -16.54 -10.28 -10.14
N TYR A 100 -15.79 -9.18 -10.28
CA TYR A 100 -14.50 -9.14 -10.97
C TYR A 100 -13.37 -9.24 -9.94
N SER A 101 -12.18 -9.56 -10.42
CA SER A 101 -11.01 -9.75 -9.57
C SER A 101 -9.78 -9.02 -10.11
N LEU A 102 -9.05 -8.34 -9.22
CA LEU A 102 -7.80 -7.65 -9.51
C LEU A 102 -6.67 -8.22 -8.62
N LEU A 103 -5.55 -8.58 -9.23
CA LEU A 103 -4.31 -8.90 -8.54
C LEU A 103 -3.38 -7.69 -8.57
N GLN A 104 -2.94 -7.22 -7.39
CA GLN A 104 -1.85 -6.26 -7.22
C GLN A 104 -0.59 -7.00 -6.76
N TYR A 105 0.56 -6.80 -7.44
CA TYR A 105 1.80 -7.44 -7.04
C TYR A 105 3.06 -6.71 -7.52
N ASN A 106 3.91 -6.27 -6.60
CA ASN A 106 5.29 -5.92 -6.89
C ASN A 106 6.14 -7.21 -6.85
N ALA A 107 6.64 -7.61 -7.99
CA ALA A 107 7.29 -8.93 -8.16
C ALA A 107 8.78 -8.93 -7.87
N ARG A 108 9.41 -7.76 -7.74
CA ARG A 108 10.85 -7.63 -7.54
C ARG A 108 11.68 -8.47 -8.53
N HIS A 109 11.38 -8.32 -9.83
CA HIS A 109 12.01 -9.04 -10.95
C HIS A 109 11.86 -10.57 -10.90
N ASN A 110 10.83 -11.08 -10.26
CA ASN A 110 10.53 -12.50 -10.23
C ASN A 110 9.31 -12.82 -11.10
N GLU A 111 9.51 -12.85 -12.41
CA GLU A 111 8.46 -13.13 -13.39
C GLU A 111 7.90 -14.56 -13.24
N VAL A 112 8.70 -15.50 -12.70
CA VAL A 112 8.23 -16.86 -12.39
C VAL A 112 7.20 -16.82 -11.26
N ALA A 113 7.44 -16.03 -10.20
CA ALA A 113 6.46 -15.86 -9.13
C ALA A 113 5.18 -15.20 -9.63
N VAL A 114 5.29 -14.21 -10.53
CA VAL A 114 4.13 -13.61 -11.20
C VAL A 114 3.35 -14.66 -11.96
N SER A 115 4.01 -15.39 -12.86
CA SER A 115 3.34 -16.41 -13.68
C SER A 115 2.61 -17.44 -12.82
N ASN A 116 3.25 -17.92 -11.75
CA ASN A 116 2.66 -18.90 -10.86
C ASN A 116 1.40 -18.37 -10.15
N VAL A 117 1.43 -17.14 -9.63
CA VAL A 117 0.25 -16.58 -8.94
C VAL A 117 -0.86 -16.23 -9.93
N MET A 118 -0.51 -15.74 -11.11
CA MET A 118 -1.47 -15.40 -12.16
C MET A 118 -2.18 -16.65 -12.71
N LEU A 119 -1.45 -17.73 -12.96
CA LEU A 119 -2.03 -18.99 -13.44
C LEU A 119 -2.84 -19.72 -12.36
N ASP A 120 -2.44 -19.61 -11.08
CA ASP A 120 -3.18 -20.19 -9.94
C ASP A 120 -4.49 -19.44 -9.64
N LYS A 121 -4.46 -18.10 -9.63
CA LYS A 121 -5.60 -17.27 -9.23
C LYS A 121 -6.46 -16.80 -10.39
N GLN A 122 -5.91 -16.75 -11.59
CA GLN A 122 -6.55 -16.31 -12.83
C GLN A 122 -7.42 -15.05 -12.65
N PRO A 123 -6.88 -13.96 -12.03
CA PRO A 123 -7.65 -12.74 -11.84
C PRO A 123 -8.11 -12.17 -13.18
N ASP A 124 -9.14 -11.33 -13.18
CA ASP A 124 -9.61 -10.66 -14.40
C ASP A 124 -8.64 -9.58 -14.85
N PHE A 125 -8.02 -8.93 -13.88
CA PHE A 125 -7.05 -7.85 -14.06
C PHE A 125 -5.82 -8.07 -13.18
N ALA A 126 -4.68 -7.53 -13.63
CA ALA A 126 -3.50 -7.44 -12.77
C ALA A 126 -2.75 -6.12 -12.95
N THR A 127 -2.27 -5.60 -11.85
CA THR A 127 -1.34 -4.47 -11.77
C THR A 127 -0.03 -4.98 -11.19
N LEU A 128 1.02 -4.97 -12.02
CA LEU A 128 2.30 -5.56 -11.67
C LEU A 128 3.40 -4.49 -11.70
N GLN A 129 4.30 -4.52 -10.74
CA GLN A 129 5.45 -3.64 -10.67
C GLN A 129 6.73 -4.46 -10.57
N GLU A 130 7.85 -3.84 -10.95
CA GLU A 130 9.17 -4.46 -10.96
C GLU A 130 9.20 -5.77 -11.78
N VAL A 131 8.59 -5.76 -12.96
CA VAL A 131 8.61 -6.88 -13.90
C VAL A 131 9.31 -6.48 -15.19
N THR A 132 10.01 -7.43 -15.80
CA THR A 132 10.54 -7.26 -17.15
C THR A 132 9.49 -7.73 -18.14
N VAL A 133 8.89 -6.78 -18.87
CA VAL A 133 7.76 -7.04 -19.78
C VAL A 133 8.10 -8.15 -20.78
N THR A 134 9.26 -8.08 -21.43
CA THR A 134 9.71 -9.07 -22.43
C THR A 134 9.85 -10.47 -21.84
N LYS A 135 10.32 -10.63 -20.59
CA LYS A 135 10.39 -11.92 -19.93
C LYS A 135 9.00 -12.47 -19.61
N LEU A 136 8.08 -11.62 -19.20
CA LEU A 136 6.71 -12.01 -18.92
C LEU A 136 6.00 -12.48 -20.20
N GLU A 137 6.25 -11.81 -21.33
CA GLU A 137 5.72 -12.13 -22.65
C GLU A 137 6.23 -13.47 -23.22
N MET A 138 7.37 -13.97 -22.71
CA MET A 138 7.85 -15.32 -23.06
C MET A 138 6.95 -16.43 -22.51
N ASN A 139 6.14 -16.17 -21.50
CA ASN A 139 5.15 -17.12 -20.99
C ASN A 139 3.89 -17.09 -21.87
N LYS A 140 3.85 -17.97 -22.88
CA LYS A 140 2.76 -18.03 -23.86
C LYS A 140 1.40 -18.37 -23.24
N GLU A 141 1.38 -19.22 -22.21
CA GLU A 141 0.15 -19.58 -21.49
C GLU A 141 -0.45 -18.36 -20.78
N LEU A 142 0.40 -17.61 -20.06
CA LEU A 142 -0.02 -16.37 -19.41
C LEU A 142 -0.51 -15.34 -20.43
N MET A 143 0.21 -15.17 -21.53
CA MET A 143 -0.16 -14.19 -22.55
C MET A 143 -1.45 -14.57 -23.31
N ALA A 144 -1.77 -15.84 -23.40
CA ALA A 144 -3.04 -16.30 -23.96
C ALA A 144 -4.23 -15.97 -23.03
N LEU A 145 -4.03 -16.02 -21.71
CA LEU A 145 -5.04 -15.65 -20.72
C LEU A 145 -5.25 -14.12 -20.63
N TYR A 146 -4.19 -13.33 -20.88
CA TYR A 146 -4.21 -11.87 -20.78
C TYR A 146 -3.82 -11.23 -22.13
N PRO A 147 -4.71 -11.27 -23.13
CA PRO A 147 -4.42 -10.72 -24.46
C PRO A 147 -4.27 -9.20 -24.46
N TYR A 148 -4.92 -8.50 -23.50
CA TYR A 148 -4.88 -7.06 -23.39
C TYR A 148 -3.90 -6.63 -22.31
N ARG A 149 -2.89 -5.85 -22.71
CA ARG A 149 -1.83 -5.41 -21.84
C ARG A 149 -1.33 -4.04 -22.20
N ALA A 150 -0.95 -3.28 -21.17
CA ALA A 150 -0.35 -1.97 -21.30
C ALA A 150 0.80 -1.85 -20.33
N SER A 151 1.91 -1.27 -20.78
CA SER A 151 3.10 -1.04 -19.95
C SER A 151 3.64 0.35 -20.16
N CYS A 152 4.33 0.86 -19.14
CA CYS A 152 5.10 2.07 -19.20
C CYS A 152 6.58 1.73 -19.04
N ASP A 153 7.34 1.87 -20.10
CA ASP A 153 8.79 1.79 -20.07
C ASP A 153 9.33 3.19 -20.31
N ASN A 154 9.96 3.77 -19.30
CA ASN A 154 10.54 5.10 -19.39
C ASN A 154 12.01 5.06 -19.90
N GLY A 155 12.46 3.92 -20.46
CA GLY A 155 13.78 3.73 -21.03
C GLY A 155 14.94 3.77 -20.02
N SER A 156 14.64 3.85 -18.72
CA SER A 156 15.64 3.77 -17.67
C SER A 156 15.97 2.31 -17.37
N LEU A 157 17.24 1.96 -17.31
CA LEU A 157 17.69 0.63 -16.85
C LEU A 157 17.25 0.29 -15.42
N ARG A 158 16.75 1.30 -14.67
CA ARG A 158 16.10 1.18 -13.38
C ARG A 158 14.57 1.27 -13.47
N ALA A 159 14.02 1.52 -14.64
CA ALA A 159 12.60 1.49 -14.91
C ALA A 159 12.15 0.03 -14.95
N GLN A 160 11.90 -0.40 -13.79
CA GLN A 160 11.26 -1.66 -13.49
C GLN A 160 9.83 -1.53 -13.98
N GLY A 161 9.52 -2.28 -15.02
CA GLY A 161 8.28 -2.11 -15.77
C GLY A 161 7.04 -2.18 -14.86
N THR A 162 6.18 -1.21 -15.06
CA THR A 162 4.83 -1.22 -14.54
C THR A 162 3.92 -1.71 -15.64
N ILE A 163 3.16 -2.77 -15.40
CA ILE A 163 2.30 -3.38 -16.41
C ILE A 163 0.89 -3.60 -15.87
N LEU A 164 -0.09 -3.35 -16.74
CA LEU A 164 -1.49 -3.68 -16.54
C LEU A 164 -1.85 -4.83 -17.49
N LEU A 165 -2.42 -5.90 -16.94
CA LEU A 165 -2.93 -7.04 -17.70
C LEU A 165 -4.44 -7.13 -17.54
N SER A 166 -5.14 -7.50 -18.61
CA SER A 166 -6.59 -7.67 -18.62
C SER A 166 -7.01 -8.85 -19.49
N LYS A 167 -8.05 -9.57 -19.06
CA LYS A 167 -8.78 -10.53 -19.87
C LYS A 167 -9.74 -9.84 -20.85
N TYR A 168 -10.13 -8.60 -20.54
CA TYR A 168 -11.11 -7.81 -21.29
C TYR A 168 -10.43 -6.73 -22.13
N PRO A 169 -11.02 -6.35 -23.29
CA PRO A 169 -10.44 -5.34 -24.16
C PRO A 169 -10.41 -3.96 -23.49
N PHE A 170 -9.39 -3.19 -23.83
CA PHE A 170 -9.33 -1.78 -23.48
C PHE A 170 -10.23 -0.97 -24.40
N GLU A 171 -10.89 0.03 -23.83
CA GLU A 171 -11.58 1.07 -24.58
C GLU A 171 -10.58 2.18 -24.93
N GLY A 172 -10.25 2.28 -26.22
CA GLY A 172 -9.22 3.21 -26.70
C GLY A 172 -7.79 2.78 -26.31
N GLU A 173 -6.86 3.68 -26.57
CA GLU A 173 -5.44 3.44 -26.29
C GLU A 173 -5.12 3.65 -24.80
N PRO A 174 -4.43 2.70 -24.16
CA PRO A 174 -3.92 2.90 -22.82
C PRO A 174 -2.96 4.09 -22.74
N VAL A 175 -2.99 4.80 -21.64
CA VAL A 175 -2.12 5.97 -21.43
C VAL A 175 -0.96 5.57 -20.53
N CYS A 176 0.25 5.72 -21.04
CA CYS A 176 1.47 5.76 -20.24
C CYS A 176 1.91 7.20 -20.11
N GLN A 177 2.13 7.68 -18.89
CA GLN A 177 2.66 9.02 -18.64
C GLN A 177 4.20 8.97 -18.73
N PRO A 178 4.82 9.62 -19.72
CA PRO A 178 6.28 9.69 -19.78
C PRO A 178 6.86 10.30 -18.50
N GLY A 179 7.88 9.64 -17.94
CA GLY A 179 8.55 10.10 -16.70
C GLY A 179 7.87 9.63 -15.40
N SER A 180 6.64 9.14 -15.45
CA SER A 180 5.97 8.48 -14.34
C SER A 180 5.77 6.99 -14.59
N ASN A 181 5.68 6.21 -13.52
CA ASN A 181 5.38 4.77 -13.60
C ASN A 181 3.86 4.53 -13.53
N VAL A 182 3.06 5.41 -14.16
CA VAL A 182 1.60 5.30 -14.24
C VAL A 182 1.18 4.72 -15.57
N VAL A 183 0.45 3.61 -15.55
CA VAL A 183 -0.29 3.10 -16.71
C VAL A 183 -1.77 3.16 -16.40
N ARG A 184 -2.57 3.70 -17.32
CA ARG A 184 -4.02 3.80 -17.21
C ARG A 184 -4.70 3.18 -18.44
N ALA A 185 -5.72 2.40 -18.21
CA ALA A 185 -6.62 1.88 -19.25
C ALA A 185 -8.07 1.99 -18.79
N THR A 186 -8.99 2.19 -19.74
CA THR A 186 -10.43 2.07 -19.51
C THR A 186 -10.90 0.74 -20.07
N ILE A 187 -11.82 0.08 -19.39
CA ILE A 187 -12.38 -1.23 -19.77
C ILE A 187 -13.90 -1.14 -19.66
N LEU A 188 -14.60 -1.59 -20.68
CA LEU A 188 -16.05 -1.73 -20.62
C LEU A 188 -16.43 -3.13 -20.13
N LEU A 189 -17.22 -3.20 -19.07
CA LEU A 189 -17.71 -4.43 -18.45
C LEU A 189 -19.24 -4.36 -18.40
N GLY A 190 -19.88 -4.91 -19.44
CA GLY A 190 -21.30 -4.64 -19.68
C GLY A 190 -21.53 -3.15 -19.96
N ASP A 191 -22.43 -2.54 -19.21
CA ASP A 191 -22.76 -1.11 -19.32
C ASP A 191 -21.86 -0.22 -18.42
N HIS A 192 -20.89 -0.79 -17.72
CA HIS A 192 -20.02 -0.07 -16.79
C HIS A 192 -18.63 0.17 -17.38
N ALA A 193 -18.17 1.41 -17.31
CA ALA A 193 -16.79 1.78 -17.63
C ALA A 193 -15.94 1.75 -16.37
N LEU A 194 -14.87 0.94 -16.36
CA LEU A 194 -13.89 0.86 -15.27
C LEU A 194 -12.56 1.47 -15.70
N THR A 195 -12.09 2.47 -14.98
CA THR A 195 -10.72 2.97 -15.14
C THR A 195 -9.77 2.20 -14.22
N LEU A 196 -8.85 1.45 -14.84
CA LEU A 196 -7.75 0.81 -14.11
C LEU A 196 -6.47 1.63 -14.22
N VAL A 197 -5.79 1.79 -13.08
CA VAL A 197 -4.50 2.48 -13.01
C VAL A 197 -3.52 1.62 -12.22
N THR A 198 -2.36 1.40 -12.78
CA THR A 198 -1.23 0.84 -12.03
C THR A 198 -0.21 1.93 -11.72
N GLN A 199 0.37 1.89 -10.53
CA GLN A 199 1.30 2.88 -10.03
C GLN A 199 2.49 2.21 -9.35
N HIS A 200 3.70 2.76 -9.60
CA HIS A 200 4.89 2.43 -8.82
C HIS A 200 5.62 3.72 -8.44
N LEU A 201 5.49 4.14 -7.20
CA LEU A 201 6.19 5.30 -6.67
C LEU A 201 7.52 4.91 -6.04
N GLN A 202 8.44 5.87 -5.99
CA GLN A 202 9.65 5.75 -5.18
C GLN A 202 9.31 6.01 -3.70
N TRP A 203 10.23 5.65 -2.79
CA TRP A 203 10.14 6.03 -1.38
C TRP A 203 10.15 7.57 -1.24
N PRO A 204 9.40 8.18 -0.27
CA PRO A 204 9.26 9.65 -0.22
C PRO A 204 10.59 10.38 -0.08
N TRP A 205 11.44 9.96 0.83
CA TRP A 205 12.71 10.62 1.09
C TRP A 205 13.84 9.58 1.20
N PRO A 206 14.98 9.83 0.54
CA PRO A 206 15.37 11.02 -0.26
C PRO A 206 15.07 10.89 -1.77
N TYR A 207 14.07 10.14 -2.22
CA TYR A 207 13.95 9.64 -3.59
C TYR A 207 12.96 10.37 -4.52
N GLY A 208 12.43 11.52 -4.14
CA GLY A 208 11.68 12.37 -5.07
C GLY A 208 10.22 11.94 -5.34
N GLN A 209 9.58 11.19 -4.44
CA GLN A 209 8.18 10.77 -4.59
C GLN A 209 7.21 11.96 -4.74
N LYS A 210 7.47 13.06 -4.04
CA LYS A 210 6.63 14.26 -4.07
C LYS A 210 6.66 14.94 -5.44
N GLU A 211 7.82 14.97 -6.06
CA GLU A 211 8.06 15.52 -7.40
C GLU A 211 7.37 14.66 -8.45
N ALA A 212 7.53 13.32 -8.40
CA ALA A 212 6.85 12.39 -9.28
C ALA A 212 5.32 12.53 -9.19
N LEU A 213 4.76 12.62 -7.99
CA LEU A 213 3.33 12.88 -7.83
C LEU A 213 2.91 14.22 -8.43
N ALA A 214 3.74 15.25 -8.34
CA ALA A 214 3.41 16.57 -8.91
C ALA A 214 3.28 16.53 -10.44
N GLU A 215 4.08 15.71 -11.12
CA GLU A 215 4.00 15.47 -12.56
C GLU A 215 2.70 14.76 -12.96
N ASP A 216 2.20 13.86 -12.11
CA ASP A 216 0.99 13.06 -12.38
C ASP A 216 -0.33 13.80 -12.10
N VAL A 217 -0.32 14.94 -11.41
CA VAL A 217 -1.54 15.62 -10.93
C VAL A 217 -2.56 15.86 -12.05
N ALA A 218 -2.11 16.32 -13.23
CA ALA A 218 -2.99 16.62 -14.34
C ALA A 218 -3.71 15.35 -14.84
N ALA A 219 -2.98 14.25 -15.01
CA ALA A 219 -3.52 12.97 -15.45
C ALA A 219 -4.45 12.33 -14.41
N LEU A 220 -4.08 12.42 -13.12
CA LEU A 220 -4.89 11.86 -12.03
C LEU A 220 -6.23 12.56 -11.88
N ARG A 221 -6.31 13.87 -12.10
CA ARG A 221 -7.56 14.65 -12.02
C ARG A 221 -8.57 14.31 -13.12
N THR A 222 -8.15 13.68 -14.21
CA THR A 222 -9.07 13.25 -15.27
C THR A 222 -9.80 11.94 -14.94
N ILE A 223 -9.39 11.24 -13.88
CA ILE A 223 -10.04 10.01 -13.43
C ILE A 223 -11.39 10.36 -12.81
N SER A 224 -12.44 9.69 -13.28
CA SER A 224 -13.82 9.87 -12.82
C SER A 224 -14.62 8.58 -12.99
N GLY A 225 -15.74 8.46 -12.28
CA GLY A 225 -16.58 7.27 -12.30
C GLY A 225 -15.97 6.10 -11.52
N ALA A 226 -16.27 4.88 -11.96
CA ALA A 226 -15.70 3.69 -11.35
C ALA A 226 -14.21 3.59 -11.70
N ALA A 227 -13.37 3.54 -10.67
CA ALA A 227 -11.92 3.50 -10.83
C ALA A 227 -11.25 2.65 -9.76
N ILE A 228 -10.18 1.97 -10.15
CA ILE A 228 -9.30 1.23 -9.26
C ILE A 228 -7.86 1.64 -9.59
N LEU A 229 -7.18 2.23 -8.59
CA LEU A 229 -5.76 2.53 -8.65
C LEU A 229 -5.04 1.54 -7.73
N ALA A 230 -4.21 0.69 -8.30
CA ALA A 230 -3.50 -0.33 -7.54
C ALA A 230 -2.01 -0.31 -7.87
N GLY A 231 -1.16 -0.47 -6.84
CA GLY A 231 0.28 -0.46 -7.06
C GLY A 231 1.09 -0.44 -5.77
N ASP A 232 2.40 -0.45 -5.95
CA ASP A 232 3.33 -0.13 -4.90
C ASP A 232 3.49 1.40 -4.82
N PHE A 233 2.84 1.99 -3.84
CA PHE A 233 2.92 3.43 -3.58
C PHE A 233 4.17 3.80 -2.78
N ASN A 234 4.93 2.80 -2.29
CA ASN A 234 6.01 3.01 -1.34
C ASN A 234 5.59 3.96 -0.20
N ALA A 235 4.31 3.92 0.15
CA ALA A 235 3.66 4.81 1.11
C ALA A 235 2.47 4.11 1.79
N ALA A 236 2.36 4.27 3.10
CA ALA A 236 1.25 3.71 3.87
C ALA A 236 -0.10 4.42 3.55
N PRO A 237 -1.25 3.75 3.68
CA PRO A 237 -2.57 4.30 3.34
C PRO A 237 -2.93 5.61 4.06
N TRP A 238 -2.32 5.87 5.21
CA TRP A 238 -2.52 7.08 6.01
C TRP A 238 -1.50 8.19 5.73
N SER A 239 -0.53 7.98 4.82
CA SER A 239 0.48 8.97 4.42
C SER A 239 -0.13 10.18 3.72
N VAL A 240 0.62 11.25 3.62
CA VAL A 240 0.22 12.44 2.84
C VAL A 240 0.11 12.10 1.37
N THR A 241 1.05 11.31 0.86
CA THR A 241 1.07 10.88 -0.54
C THR A 241 -0.19 10.12 -0.93
N VAL A 242 -0.55 9.04 -0.22
CA VAL A 242 -1.75 8.24 -0.56
C VAL A 242 -3.03 9.07 -0.40
N LYS A 243 -3.13 9.90 0.64
CA LYS A 243 -4.27 10.83 0.79
C LYS A 243 -4.39 11.81 -0.36
N ARG A 244 -3.26 12.30 -0.90
CA ARG A 244 -3.26 13.21 -2.04
C ARG A 244 -3.71 12.51 -3.31
N TYR A 245 -3.26 11.26 -3.57
CA TYR A 245 -3.77 10.42 -4.65
C TYR A 245 -5.29 10.24 -4.52
N ALA A 246 -5.76 9.79 -3.37
CA ALA A 246 -7.18 9.60 -3.09
C ALA A 246 -8.01 10.86 -3.34
N SER A 247 -7.51 12.02 -2.92
CA SER A 247 -8.18 13.31 -3.15
C SER A 247 -8.22 13.72 -4.62
N LEU A 248 -7.13 13.52 -5.36
CA LEU A 248 -7.04 13.88 -6.78
C LEU A 248 -7.95 13.01 -7.65
N THR A 249 -8.07 11.74 -7.32
CA THR A 249 -8.81 10.73 -8.09
C THR A 249 -10.21 10.43 -7.54
N ARG A 250 -10.60 11.07 -6.43
CA ARG A 250 -11.87 10.84 -5.72
C ARG A 250 -12.07 9.38 -5.29
N THR A 251 -10.98 8.69 -4.99
CA THR A 251 -10.98 7.30 -4.53
C THR A 251 -10.73 7.20 -3.03
N ALA A 252 -10.88 6.02 -2.47
CA ALA A 252 -10.57 5.74 -1.07
C ALA A 252 -9.65 4.51 -0.95
N PRO A 253 -8.65 4.51 -0.05
CA PRO A 253 -7.81 3.35 0.19
C PRO A 253 -8.61 2.18 0.77
N THR A 254 -8.42 0.99 0.18
CA THR A 254 -9.00 -0.27 0.64
C THR A 254 -8.46 -0.64 2.02
N LYS A 255 -9.38 -0.98 2.92
CA LYS A 255 -9.07 -1.46 4.28
C LYS A 255 -8.89 -2.98 4.29
N GLY A 256 -8.21 -3.51 5.30
CA GLY A 256 -8.12 -4.95 5.50
C GLY A 256 -7.08 -5.66 4.65
N ILE A 257 -6.23 -4.95 3.91
CA ILE A 257 -5.10 -5.56 3.17
C ILE A 257 -4.06 -6.08 4.17
N GLY A 258 -3.69 -5.28 5.15
CA GLY A 258 -2.60 -5.59 6.08
C GLY A 258 -1.21 -5.30 5.51
N PRO A 259 -0.13 -5.55 6.28
CA PRO A 259 1.24 -5.39 5.82
C PRO A 259 1.55 -6.27 4.60
N THR A 260 2.17 -5.69 3.58
CA THR A 260 2.51 -6.38 2.33
C THR A 260 4.02 -6.45 2.09
N TRP A 261 4.81 -5.56 2.68
CA TRP A 261 6.23 -5.44 2.43
C TRP A 261 7.06 -5.50 3.71
N LEU A 262 8.22 -6.17 3.63
CA LEU A 262 9.26 -6.14 4.66
C LEU A 262 10.63 -6.15 3.97
N LEU A 263 11.55 -5.34 4.51
CA LEU A 263 12.90 -5.19 3.96
C LEU A 263 13.56 -6.55 3.70
N SER A 264 14.03 -6.75 2.48
CA SER A 264 14.80 -7.94 2.10
C SER A 264 16.09 -8.05 2.92
N GLY A 265 16.45 -9.27 3.28
CA GLY A 265 17.54 -9.54 4.23
C GLY A 265 17.07 -9.72 5.67
N THR A 266 15.79 -9.44 5.97
CA THR A 266 15.12 -9.82 7.21
C THR A 266 14.38 -11.15 7.06
N ASP A 267 13.91 -11.73 8.16
CA ASP A 267 13.04 -12.90 8.09
C ASP A 267 11.66 -12.50 7.53
N LEU A 268 11.43 -12.82 6.25
CA LEU A 268 10.20 -12.47 5.56
C LEU A 268 8.96 -13.18 6.13
N SER A 269 9.10 -14.21 6.97
CA SER A 269 7.97 -14.81 7.68
C SER A 269 7.30 -13.84 8.65
N LEU A 270 8.02 -12.80 9.10
CA LEU A 270 7.51 -11.73 9.94
C LEU A 270 6.72 -10.67 9.15
N ARG A 271 6.86 -10.63 7.82
CA ARG A 271 6.22 -9.61 6.95
C ARG A 271 4.73 -9.44 7.20
N PRO A 272 3.92 -10.49 7.36
CA PRO A 272 2.49 -10.37 7.60
C PRO A 272 2.12 -9.62 8.90
N TYR A 273 3.06 -9.51 9.83
CA TYR A 273 2.82 -8.98 11.18
C TYR A 273 3.47 -7.63 11.41
N VAL A 274 4.73 -7.49 10.99
CA VAL A 274 5.54 -6.29 11.26
C VAL A 274 5.94 -5.54 9.99
N GLY A 275 5.48 -5.96 8.83
CA GLY A 275 5.72 -5.28 7.55
C GLY A 275 4.98 -3.95 7.45
N LEU A 276 5.21 -3.25 6.35
CA LEU A 276 4.52 -2.01 5.99
C LEU A 276 3.42 -2.29 4.95
N PRO A 277 2.25 -1.63 5.05
CA PRO A 277 1.17 -1.72 4.08
C PRO A 277 1.39 -0.69 2.96
N ILE A 278 2.38 -0.89 2.10
CA ILE A 278 2.77 0.08 1.06
C ILE A 278 2.21 -0.24 -0.32
N ASP A 279 1.74 -1.46 -0.53
CA ASP A 279 0.92 -1.81 -1.69
C ASP A 279 -0.52 -1.39 -1.41
N ASN A 280 -1.01 -0.41 -2.18
CA ASN A 280 -2.34 0.14 -1.97
C ASN A 280 -3.26 -0.18 -3.14
N ILE A 281 -4.54 -0.35 -2.84
CA ILE A 281 -5.64 -0.38 -3.80
C ILE A 281 -6.62 0.72 -3.38
N LEU A 282 -6.80 1.72 -4.24
CA LEU A 282 -7.73 2.83 -4.03
C LEU A 282 -8.90 2.66 -5.00
N THR A 283 -10.11 2.82 -4.51
CA THR A 283 -11.33 2.53 -5.29
C THR A 283 -12.34 3.66 -5.23
N SER A 284 -13.13 3.80 -6.32
CA SER A 284 -14.38 4.57 -6.37
C SER A 284 -15.38 3.87 -7.28
N GLY A 285 -16.68 3.97 -6.99
CA GLY A 285 -17.77 3.39 -7.79
C GLY A 285 -17.75 1.86 -7.88
N VAL A 286 -17.03 1.20 -6.95
CA VAL A 286 -17.00 -0.26 -6.82
C VAL A 286 -17.09 -0.67 -5.35
N ALA A 287 -17.92 -1.66 -5.08
CA ALA A 287 -18.05 -2.29 -3.78
C ALA A 287 -17.05 -3.46 -3.66
N ILE A 288 -16.31 -3.49 -2.57
CA ILE A 288 -15.29 -4.53 -2.34
C ILE A 288 -15.96 -5.75 -1.73
N ALA A 289 -16.00 -6.85 -2.49
CA ALA A 289 -16.54 -8.13 -2.03
C ALA A 289 -15.57 -8.86 -1.10
N GLN A 290 -14.28 -8.85 -1.42
CA GLN A 290 -13.23 -9.49 -0.62
C GLN A 290 -11.87 -8.89 -0.96
N VAL A 291 -10.98 -8.82 0.02
CA VAL A 291 -9.55 -8.57 -0.20
C VAL A 291 -8.73 -9.63 0.53
N GLN A 292 -7.74 -10.18 -0.14
CA GLN A 292 -6.88 -11.22 0.42
C GLN A 292 -5.45 -11.05 -0.08
N ARG A 293 -4.49 -11.15 0.84
CA ARG A 293 -3.07 -11.23 0.50
C ARG A 293 -2.59 -12.67 0.62
N PHE A 294 -1.56 -13.02 -0.16
CA PHE A 294 -0.98 -14.35 -0.16
C PHE A 294 0.48 -14.27 0.21
N ASP A 295 0.96 -15.24 0.97
CA ASP A 295 2.41 -15.40 1.16
C ASP A 295 2.98 -16.13 -0.06
N ARG A 296 3.87 -15.45 -0.79
CA ARG A 296 4.60 -16.02 -1.93
C ARG A 296 6.09 -15.80 -1.74
N LYS A 297 6.86 -16.86 -1.93
CA LYS A 297 8.33 -16.80 -1.97
C LYS A 297 8.77 -16.15 -3.27
N GLY A 298 9.76 -15.29 -3.21
CA GLY A 298 10.38 -14.70 -4.41
C GLY A 298 10.23 -13.19 -4.57
N SER A 299 9.46 -12.53 -3.69
CA SER A 299 9.44 -11.08 -3.54
C SER A 299 9.43 -10.71 -2.07
N ASP A 300 9.91 -9.51 -1.75
CA ASP A 300 9.73 -8.89 -0.43
C ASP A 300 8.34 -8.25 -0.26
N HIS A 301 7.52 -8.25 -1.33
CA HIS A 301 6.10 -7.93 -1.29
C HIS A 301 5.22 -9.17 -1.29
N MET A 302 3.99 -9.02 -0.79
CA MET A 302 2.92 -10.02 -0.85
C MET A 302 1.92 -9.64 -1.95
N PRO A 303 1.54 -10.58 -2.83
CA PRO A 303 0.46 -10.32 -3.77
C PRO A 303 -0.88 -10.14 -3.04
N VAL A 304 -1.69 -9.21 -3.54
CA VAL A 304 -3.01 -8.86 -3.01
C VAL A 304 -4.06 -9.11 -4.08
N LEU A 305 -5.03 -9.97 -3.80
CA LEU A 305 -6.20 -10.20 -4.65
C LEU A 305 -7.41 -9.49 -4.05
N MET A 306 -8.05 -8.63 -4.85
CA MET A 306 -9.32 -8.00 -4.52
C MET A 306 -10.42 -8.53 -5.44
N ARG A 307 -11.57 -8.88 -4.85
CA ARG A 307 -12.83 -9.12 -5.58
C ARG A 307 -13.76 -7.94 -5.37
N PHE A 308 -14.41 -7.50 -6.43
CA PHE A 308 -15.26 -6.33 -6.40
C PHE A 308 -16.45 -6.48 -7.35
N ALA A 309 -17.52 -5.73 -7.10
CA ALA A 309 -18.64 -5.52 -8.01
C ALA A 309 -18.82 -4.01 -8.24
N PHE A 310 -19.54 -3.62 -9.29
CA PHE A 310 -19.94 -2.22 -9.43
C PHE A 310 -20.97 -1.86 -8.36
N GLU A 311 -20.93 -0.62 -7.90
CA GLU A 311 -21.99 -0.08 -7.05
C GLU A 311 -23.17 0.24 -7.96
N ASP A 312 -24.36 -0.33 -7.66
CA ASP A 312 -25.61 0.05 -8.29
C ASP A 312 -25.95 1.48 -7.81
N TYR A 313 -26.04 2.43 -8.72
CA TYR A 313 -26.48 3.80 -8.47
C TYR A 313 -27.97 3.99 -8.70
#